data_f8b2de2e1e83d1435f1c1bcb03c3dbb3
#
_entry.id   f8b2de2e1e83d1435f1c1bcb03c3dbb3
#
_cell.length_a   1.000
_cell.length_b   1.000
_cell.length_c   1.000
_cell.angle_alpha   90.00
_cell.angle_beta   90.00
_cell.angle_gamma   90.00
#
_symmetry.space_group_name_H-M   'P 1'
#
loop_
_entity.id
_entity.type
_entity.pdbx_description
1 polymer ?
#
loop_
_entity_poly.entity_id
_entity_poly.type
_entity_poly.pdbx_seq_one_letter_code
_entity_poly.pdbx_strand_id
1 'polypeptide(L)'
;IFLRHPSGILKGLEQMMDTRELVHEVSLGGKTIDGNVQFFYALIAMACFYGCFIGFGSAIPLQANLSSLAARRTVTPTHKLKIVLSEQISAFFLGYLDVIILILYLRYILRLDFQGNMTPMLLITFLGCLIGVSLGFFVGSLGKMREGVKIGILLAVSMTCCFLSGLMNNTMKDIVEKNIPVLNRLNPAALISDAFYCINVYDDPARYYRNLIILAVMSVLLTGASFFMIRRERYDSL
;
A
#
# COMPACT_ATOMS: atom_id res chain seq x y z
N ILE A 1 -21.68 -9.69 -57.59
CA ILE A 1 -20.87 -8.49 -57.93
C ILE A 1 -19.83 -8.18 -56.84
N PHE A 2 -19.82 -8.90 -55.68
CA PHE A 2 -18.92 -8.61 -54.55
C PHE A 2 -17.57 -9.34 -54.52
N LEU A 3 -17.23 -10.12 -55.53
CA LEU A 3 -16.06 -11.01 -55.56
C LEU A 3 -14.89 -10.50 -56.43
N ARG A 4 -14.83 -9.22 -56.82
CA ARG A 4 -13.83 -8.79 -57.84
C ARG A 4 -12.68 -7.94 -57.33
N HIS A 5 -12.57 -7.59 -56.01
CA HIS A 5 -11.40 -6.90 -55.48
C HIS A 5 -11.08 -7.36 -54.06
N PRO A 6 -10.18 -8.33 -53.85
CA PRO A 6 -9.73 -8.74 -52.52
C PRO A 6 -9.00 -7.63 -51.76
N SER A 7 -8.46 -6.63 -52.44
CA SER A 7 -7.81 -5.47 -51.85
C SER A 7 -8.76 -4.51 -51.10
N GLY A 8 -10.04 -4.53 -51.44
CA GLY A 8 -11.05 -3.72 -50.76
C GLY A 8 -11.49 -4.31 -49.42
N ILE A 9 -11.50 -5.64 -49.32
CA ILE A 9 -11.83 -6.34 -48.07
C ILE A 9 -10.68 -6.26 -47.08
N LEU A 10 -9.43 -6.35 -47.54
CA LEU A 10 -8.26 -6.16 -46.68
C LEU A 10 -8.16 -4.74 -46.13
N LYS A 11 -8.40 -3.71 -46.95
CA LYS A 11 -8.47 -2.31 -46.47
C LYS A 11 -9.64 -2.08 -45.50
N GLY A 12 -10.77 -2.70 -45.70
CA GLY A 12 -11.90 -2.63 -44.77
C GLY A 12 -11.61 -3.34 -43.44
N LEU A 13 -10.87 -4.45 -43.45
CA LEU A 13 -10.42 -5.14 -42.26
C LEU A 13 -9.30 -4.37 -41.55
N GLU A 14 -8.36 -3.75 -42.26
CA GLU A 14 -7.37 -2.85 -41.67
C GLU A 14 -8.06 -1.64 -41.00
N GLN A 15 -9.04 -1.02 -41.63
CA GLN A 15 -9.83 0.07 -41.00
C GLN A 15 -10.68 -0.39 -39.82
N MET A 16 -11.15 -1.65 -39.78
CA MET A 16 -11.83 -2.22 -38.62
C MET A 16 -10.87 -2.65 -37.51
N MET A 17 -9.63 -2.99 -37.85
CA MET A 17 -8.58 -3.28 -36.85
C MET A 17 -7.93 -2.03 -36.30
N ASP A 18 -8.02 -0.90 -36.97
CA ASP A 18 -7.53 0.41 -36.52
C ASP A 18 -8.56 1.15 -35.64
N THR A 19 -9.44 0.40 -34.98
CA THR A 19 -10.39 0.91 -33.99
C THR A 19 -9.70 1.43 -32.73
N ARG A 20 -8.37 1.41 -32.67
CA ARG A 20 -7.63 2.04 -31.57
C ARG A 20 -7.76 3.56 -31.52
N GLU A 21 -8.08 4.20 -32.63
CA GLU A 21 -8.30 5.67 -32.66
C GLU A 21 -9.74 6.10 -32.34
N LEU A 22 -10.73 5.18 -32.29
CA LEU A 22 -12.15 5.52 -32.09
C LEU A 22 -12.58 5.51 -30.62
N VAL A 23 -11.76 5.01 -29.71
CA VAL A 23 -12.02 5.10 -28.28
C VAL A 23 -11.09 6.13 -27.66
N HIS A 24 -11.42 7.39 -27.78
CA HIS A 24 -10.88 8.40 -26.87
C HIS A 24 -11.46 8.12 -25.49
N GLU A 25 -10.65 7.54 -24.60
CA GLU A 25 -10.96 7.51 -23.18
C GLU A 25 -10.98 8.97 -22.68
N VAL A 26 -12.15 9.58 -22.69
CA VAL A 26 -12.35 10.89 -22.09
C VAL A 26 -12.45 10.68 -20.60
N SER A 27 -11.39 10.99 -19.88
CA SER A 27 -11.42 11.08 -18.42
C SER A 27 -12.53 12.07 -18.02
N LEU A 28 -13.46 11.64 -17.15
CA LEU A 28 -14.50 12.47 -16.56
C LEU A 28 -13.94 13.70 -15.82
N GLY A 29 -12.63 13.75 -15.55
CA GLY A 29 -11.92 14.87 -14.92
C GLY A 29 -11.13 15.76 -15.91
N GLY A 30 -11.27 15.58 -17.23
CA GLY A 30 -10.59 16.41 -18.24
C GLY A 30 -9.08 16.20 -18.39
N LYS A 31 -8.48 15.25 -17.66
CA LYS A 31 -7.07 14.89 -17.76
C LYS A 31 -6.95 13.52 -18.40
N THR A 32 -6.32 13.44 -19.57
CA THR A 32 -5.98 12.15 -20.21
C THR A 32 -4.89 11.46 -19.40
N ILE A 33 -5.20 10.27 -18.87
CA ILE A 33 -4.25 9.48 -18.10
C ILE A 33 -3.84 8.32 -18.97
N ASP A 34 -2.54 8.17 -19.18
CA ASP A 34 -2.00 6.94 -19.70
C ASP A 34 -2.34 5.80 -18.73
N GLY A 35 -2.91 4.69 -19.24
CA GLY A 35 -3.29 3.53 -18.42
C GLY A 35 -2.13 2.97 -17.57
N ASN A 36 -0.89 3.34 -17.91
CA ASN A 36 0.30 3.00 -17.15
C ASN A 36 0.43 3.76 -15.81
N VAL A 37 -0.16 4.96 -15.70
CA VAL A 37 -0.02 5.80 -14.49
C VAL A 37 -0.72 5.15 -13.29
N GLN A 38 -1.82 4.44 -13.53
CA GLN A 38 -2.52 3.66 -12.50
C GLN A 38 -1.61 2.60 -11.88
N PHE A 39 -0.86 1.90 -12.70
CA PHE A 39 0.11 0.90 -12.22
C PHE A 39 1.14 1.53 -11.28
N PHE A 40 1.65 2.72 -11.59
CA PHE A 40 2.64 3.40 -10.74
C PHE A 40 2.05 3.87 -9.40
N TYR A 41 0.79 4.29 -9.36
CA TYR A 41 0.13 4.62 -8.08
C TYR A 41 -0.05 3.37 -7.21
N ALA A 42 -0.44 2.25 -7.81
CA ALA A 42 -0.52 0.98 -7.11
C ALA A 42 0.87 0.47 -6.67
N LEU A 43 1.91 0.73 -7.47
CA LEU A 43 3.31 0.40 -7.11
C LEU A 43 3.77 1.20 -5.89
N ILE A 44 3.49 2.52 -5.84
CA ILE A 44 3.81 3.35 -4.67
C ILE A 44 3.02 2.87 -3.44
N ALA A 45 1.75 2.55 -3.61
CA ALA A 45 0.92 1.99 -2.54
C ALA A 45 1.48 0.67 -2.01
N MET A 46 1.94 -0.21 -2.89
CA MET A 46 2.62 -1.45 -2.52
C MET A 46 3.92 -1.18 -1.76
N ALA A 47 4.74 -0.26 -2.23
CA ALA A 47 5.99 0.10 -1.56
C ALA A 47 5.75 0.64 -0.14
N CYS A 48 4.78 1.54 0.05
CA CYS A 48 4.36 2.01 1.36
C CYS A 48 3.92 0.85 2.26
N PHE A 49 3.14 -0.07 1.71
CA PHE A 49 2.58 -1.18 2.47
C PHE A 49 3.64 -2.23 2.81
N TYR A 50 4.67 -2.40 1.98
CA TYR A 50 5.81 -3.29 2.24
C TYR A 50 6.71 -2.81 3.40
N GLY A 51 6.57 -1.59 3.88
CA GLY A 51 7.07 -1.17 5.18
C GLY A 51 6.65 -2.10 6.34
N CYS A 52 5.62 -2.96 6.11
CA CYS A 52 5.20 -3.98 7.07
C CYS A 52 6.30 -5.01 7.37
N PHE A 53 7.18 -5.33 6.43
CA PHE A 53 8.31 -6.24 6.69
C PHE A 53 9.36 -5.59 7.59
N ILE A 54 9.60 -4.28 7.44
CA ILE A 54 10.49 -3.51 8.31
C ILE A 54 9.91 -3.46 9.72
N GLY A 55 8.60 -3.14 9.83
CA GLY A 55 7.88 -3.14 11.10
C GLY A 55 7.87 -4.51 11.79
N PHE A 56 7.69 -5.59 11.03
CA PHE A 56 7.78 -6.95 11.53
C PHE A 56 9.16 -7.27 12.10
N GLY A 57 10.23 -6.98 11.33
CA GLY A 57 11.61 -7.19 11.78
C GLY A 57 11.95 -6.44 13.06
N SER A 58 11.38 -5.24 13.26
CA SER A 58 11.55 -4.44 14.47
C SER A 58 10.72 -4.96 15.65
N ALA A 59 9.63 -5.70 15.41
CA ALA A 59 8.79 -6.27 16.46
C ALA A 59 9.36 -7.58 17.06
N ILE A 60 10.06 -8.39 16.26
CA ILE A 60 10.64 -9.69 16.71
C ILE A 60 11.57 -9.52 17.90
N PRO A 61 12.54 -8.58 17.94
CA PRO A 61 13.44 -8.40 19.08
C PRO A 61 12.74 -7.94 20.36
N LEU A 62 11.46 -7.61 20.31
CA LEU A 62 10.68 -7.22 21.49
C LEU A 62 9.96 -8.42 22.14
N GLN A 63 9.89 -9.55 21.46
CA GLN A 63 9.24 -10.76 21.99
C GLN A 63 10.23 -11.61 22.80
N ALA A 64 10.03 -11.66 24.10
CA ALA A 64 10.91 -12.32 25.06
C ALA A 64 11.20 -13.81 24.75
N ASN A 65 10.24 -14.49 24.09
CA ASN A 65 10.34 -15.91 23.78
C ASN A 65 11.05 -16.24 22.47
N LEU A 66 11.36 -15.23 21.64
CA LEU A 66 11.96 -15.44 20.31
C LEU A 66 13.45 -15.08 20.24
N SER A 67 13.97 -14.25 21.13
CA SER A 67 15.40 -13.89 21.12
C SER A 67 15.96 -13.65 22.53
N SER A 68 17.24 -14.00 22.72
CA SER A 68 18.00 -13.72 23.95
C SER A 68 18.13 -12.20 24.23
N LEU A 69 18.11 -11.39 23.18
CA LEU A 69 18.15 -9.92 23.29
C LEU A 69 16.82 -9.38 23.85
N ALA A 70 15.71 -9.95 23.43
CA ALA A 70 14.38 -9.59 23.95
C ALA A 70 14.24 -9.97 25.42
N ALA A 71 14.76 -11.13 25.81
CA ALA A 71 14.80 -11.54 27.22
C ALA A 71 15.56 -10.53 28.10
N ARG A 72 16.70 -10.04 27.65
CA ARG A 72 17.46 -8.99 28.36
C ARG A 72 16.70 -7.65 28.43
N ARG A 73 16.02 -7.26 27.37
CA ARG A 73 15.22 -6.01 27.32
C ARG A 73 14.00 -6.06 28.26
N THR A 74 13.42 -7.23 28.52
CA THR A 74 12.29 -7.36 29.43
C THR A 74 12.67 -7.17 30.92
N VAL A 75 13.93 -7.40 31.27
CA VAL A 75 14.46 -7.24 32.63
C VAL A 75 14.86 -5.78 32.92
N THR A 76 15.05 -4.94 31.88
CA THR A 76 15.39 -3.54 32.08
C THR A 76 14.18 -2.73 32.60
N PRO A 77 14.39 -1.78 33.54
CA PRO A 77 13.31 -0.99 34.16
C PRO A 77 12.73 0.09 33.21
N THR A 78 12.79 -0.10 31.90
CA THR A 78 12.25 0.83 30.92
C THR A 78 10.78 0.55 30.62
N HIS A 79 10.00 1.61 30.47
CA HIS A 79 8.58 1.49 30.18
C HIS A 79 8.38 0.84 28.81
N LYS A 80 7.70 -0.31 28.74
CA LYS A 80 7.49 -1.09 27.49
C LYS A 80 6.96 -0.24 26.33
N LEU A 81 6.11 0.78 26.63
CA LEU A 81 5.59 1.69 25.62
C LEU A 81 6.70 2.49 24.92
N LYS A 82 7.69 2.99 25.69
CA LYS A 82 8.80 3.75 25.10
C LYS A 82 9.60 2.89 24.12
N ILE A 83 9.85 1.63 24.48
CA ILE A 83 10.60 0.69 23.63
C ILE A 83 9.81 0.40 22.34
N VAL A 84 8.52 0.09 22.44
CA VAL A 84 7.66 -0.19 21.30
C VAL A 84 7.60 1.01 20.36
N LEU A 85 7.35 2.22 20.90
CA LEU A 85 7.28 3.43 20.08
C LEU A 85 8.62 3.77 19.43
N SER A 86 9.75 3.62 20.14
CA SER A 86 11.06 3.92 19.56
C SER A 86 11.40 2.99 18.39
N GLU A 87 11.12 1.69 18.51
CA GLU A 87 11.34 0.73 17.43
C GLU A 87 10.40 0.99 16.25
N GLN A 88 9.14 1.30 16.54
CA GLN A 88 8.16 1.63 15.49
C GLN A 88 8.53 2.92 14.75
N ILE A 89 8.98 3.95 15.46
CA ILE A 89 9.44 5.21 14.86
C ILE A 89 10.68 4.96 13.99
N SER A 90 11.65 4.17 14.46
CA SER A 90 12.85 3.82 13.67
C SER A 90 12.48 3.06 12.40
N ALA A 91 11.60 2.06 12.51
CA ALA A 91 11.10 1.31 11.36
C ALA A 91 10.36 2.20 10.36
N PHE A 92 9.56 3.14 10.87
CA PHE A 92 8.84 4.12 10.07
C PHE A 92 9.79 5.03 9.28
N PHE A 93 10.81 5.59 9.92
CA PHE A 93 11.77 6.45 9.22
C PHE A 93 12.51 5.71 8.10
N LEU A 94 12.90 4.46 8.33
CA LEU A 94 13.53 3.63 7.29
C LEU A 94 12.57 3.36 6.13
N GLY A 95 11.34 2.93 6.41
CA GLY A 95 10.35 2.66 5.37
C GLY A 95 9.92 3.91 4.61
N TYR A 96 9.81 5.06 5.28
CA TYR A 96 9.45 6.32 4.64
C TYR A 96 10.57 6.82 3.72
N LEU A 97 11.82 6.72 4.15
CA LEU A 97 13.00 7.06 3.32
C LEU A 97 13.04 6.19 2.06
N ASP A 98 12.77 4.90 2.17
CA ASP A 98 12.73 3.97 1.05
C ASP A 98 11.68 4.36 0.00
N VAL A 99 10.47 4.72 0.44
CA VAL A 99 9.41 5.20 -0.46
C VAL A 99 9.72 6.57 -1.06
N ILE A 100 10.36 7.48 -0.33
CA ILE A 100 10.81 8.77 -0.90
C ILE A 100 11.80 8.52 -2.04
N ILE A 101 12.77 7.63 -1.85
CA ILE A 101 13.74 7.26 -2.90
C ILE A 101 13.00 6.71 -4.13
N LEU A 102 12.00 5.85 -3.93
CA LEU A 102 11.16 5.33 -5.02
C LEU A 102 10.44 6.46 -5.77
N ILE A 103 9.80 7.40 -5.07
CA ILE A 103 9.09 8.53 -5.70
C ILE A 103 10.06 9.41 -6.49
N LEU A 104 11.24 9.70 -5.95
CA LEU A 104 12.28 10.45 -6.65
C LEU A 104 12.75 9.71 -7.91
N TYR A 105 12.94 8.40 -7.83
CA TYR A 105 13.28 7.55 -8.96
C TYR A 105 12.21 7.62 -10.07
N LEU A 106 10.94 7.46 -9.70
CA LEU A 106 9.83 7.54 -10.65
C LEU A 106 9.74 8.91 -11.32
N ARG A 107 9.97 9.99 -10.56
CA ARG A 107 9.85 11.35 -11.07
C ARG A 107 11.05 11.76 -11.93
N TYR A 108 12.30 11.50 -11.49
CA TYR A 108 13.50 12.03 -12.14
C TYR A 108 14.10 11.07 -13.16
N ILE A 109 14.03 9.74 -12.93
CA ILE A 109 14.63 8.74 -13.82
C ILE A 109 13.60 8.25 -14.84
N LEU A 110 12.42 7.83 -14.40
CA LEU A 110 11.34 7.43 -15.32
C LEU A 110 10.59 8.62 -15.92
N ARG A 111 10.80 9.84 -15.40
CA ARG A 111 10.16 11.09 -15.86
C ARG A 111 8.65 11.02 -15.92
N LEU A 112 8.05 10.38 -14.93
CA LEU A 112 6.59 10.32 -14.82
C LEU A 112 6.05 11.70 -14.43
N ASP A 113 5.12 12.20 -15.22
CA ASP A 113 4.44 13.46 -14.96
C ASP A 113 3.37 13.27 -13.87
N PHE A 114 3.77 13.53 -12.64
CA PHE A 114 2.82 13.70 -11.55
C PHE A 114 2.19 15.09 -11.65
N GLN A 115 0.96 15.17 -12.14
CA GLN A 115 0.26 16.44 -12.36
C GLN A 115 -0.18 17.12 -11.04
N GLY A 116 -0.17 16.38 -9.93
CA GLY A 116 -0.56 16.87 -8.61
C GLY A 116 0.58 17.57 -7.85
N ASN A 117 0.19 18.31 -6.82
CA ASN A 117 1.13 18.91 -5.89
C ASN A 117 1.91 17.85 -5.11
N MET A 118 3.21 18.06 -4.90
CA MET A 118 4.07 17.12 -4.16
C MET A 118 3.71 17.00 -2.68
N THR A 119 3.26 18.08 -2.05
CA THR A 119 2.96 18.09 -0.61
C THR A 119 1.88 17.06 -0.22
N PRO A 120 0.70 17.00 -0.85
CA PRO A 120 -0.28 15.97 -0.54
C PRO A 120 0.19 14.55 -0.91
N MET A 121 1.06 14.40 -1.94
CA MET A 121 1.64 13.10 -2.25
C MET A 121 2.56 12.60 -1.14
N LEU A 122 3.40 13.46 -0.57
CA LEU A 122 4.25 13.12 0.57
C LEU A 122 3.44 12.82 1.83
N LEU A 123 2.31 13.51 2.03
CA LEU A 123 1.45 13.27 3.18
C LEU A 123 0.77 11.89 3.11
N ILE A 124 0.26 11.50 1.93
CA ILE A 124 -0.35 10.17 1.79
C ILE A 124 0.69 9.04 1.91
N THR A 125 1.90 9.23 1.38
CA THR A 125 2.98 8.25 1.55
C THR A 125 3.44 8.15 2.99
N PHE A 126 3.47 9.26 3.73
CA PHE A 126 3.74 9.26 5.16
C PHE A 126 2.75 8.37 5.92
N LEU A 127 1.44 8.55 5.73
CA LEU A 127 0.41 7.71 6.37
C LEU A 127 0.42 6.28 5.83
N GLY A 128 0.71 6.09 4.54
CA GLY A 128 0.85 4.79 3.92
C GLY A 128 2.00 3.96 4.52
N CYS A 129 3.15 4.57 4.77
CA CYS A 129 4.26 3.91 5.46
C CYS A 129 3.91 3.64 6.94
N LEU A 130 3.23 4.59 7.59
CA LEU A 130 2.84 4.42 8.99
C LEU A 130 1.92 3.21 9.18
N ILE A 131 0.90 3.04 8.32
CA ILE A 131 0.02 1.87 8.40
C ILE A 131 0.73 0.58 8.03
N GLY A 132 1.63 0.59 7.02
CA GLY A 132 2.45 -0.57 6.67
C GLY A 132 3.26 -1.05 7.86
N VAL A 133 4.07 -0.17 8.45
CA VAL A 133 4.89 -0.49 9.63
C VAL A 133 4.03 -0.93 10.82
N SER A 134 2.89 -0.27 11.08
CA SER A 134 1.98 -0.65 12.18
C SER A 134 1.39 -2.04 11.99
N LEU A 135 1.05 -2.43 10.76
CA LEU A 135 0.57 -3.77 10.43
C LEU A 135 1.66 -4.82 10.66
N GLY A 136 2.88 -4.54 10.21
CA GLY A 136 4.03 -5.42 10.46
C GLY A 136 4.31 -5.62 11.94
N PHE A 137 4.26 -4.54 12.70
CA PHE A 137 4.41 -4.55 14.16
C PHE A 137 3.28 -5.36 14.82
N PHE A 138 2.05 -5.20 14.36
CA PHE A 138 0.90 -5.96 14.85
C PHE A 138 1.06 -7.45 14.60
N VAL A 139 1.37 -7.87 13.37
CA VAL A 139 1.60 -9.27 13.04
C VAL A 139 2.80 -9.85 13.80
N GLY A 140 3.88 -9.06 13.92
CA GLY A 140 5.03 -9.42 14.74
C GLY A 140 4.65 -9.69 16.19
N SER A 141 3.74 -8.91 16.76
CA SER A 141 3.28 -9.02 18.16
C SER A 141 2.29 -10.16 18.39
N LEU A 142 1.84 -10.88 17.36
CA LEU A 142 0.93 -12.02 17.50
C LEU A 142 1.60 -13.18 18.24
N GLY A 143 1.36 -13.32 19.52
CA GLY A 143 1.62 -14.42 20.45
C GLY A 143 2.68 -15.48 20.09
N LYS A 144 2.47 -16.71 20.58
CA LYS A 144 3.42 -17.85 20.53
C LYS A 144 3.56 -18.51 19.13
N MET A 145 3.18 -17.84 18.03
CA MET A 145 3.32 -18.41 16.68
C MET A 145 4.77 -18.40 16.22
N ARG A 146 5.17 -19.43 15.46
CA ARG A 146 6.48 -19.49 14.82
C ARG A 146 6.67 -18.33 13.85
N GLU A 147 7.88 -17.79 13.78
CA GLU A 147 8.24 -16.66 12.91
C GLU A 147 7.83 -16.90 11.46
N GLY A 148 8.09 -18.09 10.90
CA GLY A 148 7.71 -18.43 9.53
C GLY A 148 6.20 -18.37 9.27
N VAL A 149 5.35 -18.70 10.25
CA VAL A 149 3.89 -18.55 10.12
C VAL A 149 3.48 -17.09 10.09
N LYS A 150 4.08 -16.26 10.92
CA LYS A 150 3.84 -14.80 10.93
C LYS A 150 4.23 -14.15 9.61
N ILE A 151 5.38 -14.54 9.05
CA ILE A 151 5.84 -14.08 7.72
C ILE A 151 4.84 -14.53 6.64
N GLY A 152 4.36 -15.77 6.69
CA GLY A 152 3.35 -16.30 5.78
C GLY A 152 2.04 -15.49 5.83
N ILE A 153 1.56 -15.15 7.02
CA ILE A 153 0.38 -14.30 7.22
C ILE A 153 0.61 -12.91 6.63
N LEU A 154 1.78 -12.32 6.91
CA LEU A 154 2.12 -10.99 6.44
C LEU A 154 2.19 -10.93 4.90
N LEU A 155 2.82 -11.93 4.28
CA LEU A 155 2.86 -12.09 2.83
C LEU A 155 1.44 -12.25 2.25
N ALA A 156 0.64 -13.14 2.80
CA ALA A 156 -0.71 -13.39 2.32
C ALA A 156 -1.58 -12.12 2.39
N VAL A 157 -1.55 -11.41 3.52
CA VAL A 157 -2.32 -10.17 3.70
C VAL A 157 -1.80 -9.08 2.76
N SER A 158 -0.49 -8.84 2.70
CA SER A 158 0.09 -7.78 1.87
C SER A 158 -0.15 -8.01 0.38
N MET A 159 0.06 -9.24 -0.11
CA MET A 159 -0.19 -9.58 -1.51
C MET A 159 -1.66 -9.46 -1.88
N THR A 160 -2.57 -9.95 -1.02
CA THR A 160 -4.01 -9.85 -1.26
C THR A 160 -4.45 -8.39 -1.31
N CYS A 161 -4.00 -7.56 -0.36
CA CYS A 161 -4.31 -6.14 -0.34
C CYS A 161 -3.81 -5.42 -1.60
N CYS A 162 -2.58 -5.69 -2.04
CA CYS A 162 -2.00 -5.09 -3.24
C CYS A 162 -2.69 -5.58 -4.53
N PHE A 163 -3.03 -6.87 -4.61
CA PHE A 163 -3.77 -7.41 -5.75
C PHE A 163 -5.15 -6.74 -5.89
N LEU A 164 -5.89 -6.62 -4.81
CA LEU A 164 -7.21 -5.99 -4.79
C LEU A 164 -7.15 -4.48 -5.05
N SER A 165 -6.01 -3.83 -4.80
CA SER A 165 -5.81 -2.40 -5.11
C SER A 165 -5.59 -2.11 -6.61
N GLY A 166 -5.48 -3.15 -7.44
CA GLY A 166 -5.32 -3.02 -8.89
C GLY A 166 -3.88 -3.09 -9.38
N LEU A 167 -2.93 -3.61 -8.58
CA LEU A 167 -1.52 -3.71 -8.97
C LEU A 167 -1.29 -4.60 -10.19
N MET A 168 -1.95 -5.76 -10.25
CA MET A 168 -1.80 -6.70 -11.37
C MET A 168 -2.84 -6.49 -12.47
N ASN A 169 -4.03 -6.02 -12.11
CA ASN A 169 -5.11 -5.79 -13.07
C ASN A 169 -5.87 -4.52 -12.68
N ASN A 170 -5.81 -3.52 -13.55
CA ASN A 170 -6.45 -2.23 -13.35
C ASN A 170 -7.96 -2.33 -13.12
N THR A 171 -8.63 -3.33 -13.73
CA THR A 171 -10.07 -3.54 -13.59
C THR A 171 -10.46 -4.16 -12.25
N MET A 172 -9.50 -4.75 -11.49
CA MET A 172 -9.80 -5.41 -10.23
C MET A 172 -10.35 -4.44 -9.18
N LYS A 173 -9.79 -3.23 -9.10
CA LYS A 173 -10.28 -2.19 -8.19
C LYS A 173 -11.76 -1.86 -8.46
N ASP A 174 -12.14 -1.75 -9.72
CA ASP A 174 -13.51 -1.43 -10.13
C ASP A 174 -14.47 -2.61 -9.87
N ILE A 175 -14.02 -3.84 -10.10
CA ILE A 175 -14.81 -5.04 -9.80
C ILE A 175 -15.10 -5.14 -8.30
N VAL A 176 -14.08 -4.89 -7.46
CA VAL A 176 -14.23 -4.92 -6.00
C VAL A 176 -15.13 -3.77 -5.52
N GLU A 177 -14.99 -2.56 -6.10
CA GLU A 177 -15.84 -1.41 -5.74
C GLU A 177 -17.30 -1.66 -6.08
N LYS A 178 -17.61 -2.33 -7.21
CA LYS A 178 -18.98 -2.66 -7.60
C LYS A 178 -19.61 -3.75 -6.75
N ASN A 179 -18.83 -4.77 -6.36
CA ASN A 179 -19.38 -5.95 -5.68
C ASN A 179 -19.30 -5.83 -4.14
N ILE A 180 -18.18 -5.34 -3.61
CA ILE A 180 -17.91 -5.28 -2.17
C ILE A 180 -17.19 -3.97 -1.84
N PRO A 181 -17.87 -2.81 -1.85
CA PRO A 181 -17.24 -1.50 -1.63
C PRO A 181 -16.58 -1.37 -0.24
N VAL A 182 -17.08 -2.13 0.75
CA VAL A 182 -16.50 -2.15 2.11
C VAL A 182 -15.07 -2.68 2.10
N LEU A 183 -14.77 -3.65 1.24
CA LEU A 183 -13.43 -4.24 1.16
C LEU A 183 -12.39 -3.21 0.68
N ASN A 184 -12.74 -2.39 -0.32
CA ASN A 184 -11.87 -1.29 -0.78
C ASN A 184 -11.64 -0.24 0.30
N ARG A 185 -12.64 0.05 1.13
CA ARG A 185 -12.53 1.03 2.23
C ARG A 185 -11.71 0.52 3.42
N LEU A 186 -11.61 -0.80 3.58
CA LEU A 186 -10.79 -1.43 4.62
C LEU A 186 -9.39 -1.81 4.13
N ASN A 187 -9.17 -1.82 2.81
CA ASN A 187 -7.89 -2.15 2.22
C ASN A 187 -6.95 -0.94 2.22
N PRO A 188 -5.87 -0.91 3.03
CA PRO A 188 -4.97 0.23 3.08
C PRO A 188 -4.25 0.50 1.75
N ALA A 189 -3.90 -0.54 0.99
CA ALA A 189 -3.27 -0.37 -0.32
C ALA A 189 -4.23 0.30 -1.32
N ALA A 190 -5.53 -0.06 -1.30
CA ALA A 190 -6.55 0.56 -2.13
C ALA A 190 -6.79 2.03 -1.74
N LEU A 191 -6.79 2.34 -0.43
CA LEU A 191 -6.94 3.72 0.07
C LEU A 191 -5.77 4.62 -0.34
N ILE A 192 -4.52 4.11 -0.28
CA ILE A 192 -3.34 4.85 -0.73
C ILE A 192 -3.41 5.10 -2.23
N SER A 193 -3.64 4.07 -3.04
CA SER A 193 -3.79 4.19 -4.49
C SER A 193 -4.91 5.16 -4.86
N ASP A 194 -6.06 5.09 -4.19
CA ASP A 194 -7.19 5.99 -4.40
C ASP A 194 -6.88 7.44 -4.06
N ALA A 195 -6.13 7.67 -2.99
CA ALA A 195 -5.69 9.02 -2.62
C ALA A 195 -4.74 9.63 -3.66
N PHE A 196 -3.86 8.83 -4.28
CA PHE A 196 -3.05 9.29 -5.42
C PHE A 196 -3.92 9.68 -6.61
N TYR A 197 -4.98 8.91 -6.88
CA TYR A 197 -5.97 9.26 -7.92
C TYR A 197 -6.68 10.57 -7.61
N CYS A 198 -7.10 10.78 -6.36
CA CYS A 198 -7.78 12.01 -5.96
C CYS A 198 -6.93 13.26 -6.19
N ILE A 199 -5.60 13.15 -5.98
CA ILE A 199 -4.68 14.30 -6.17
C ILE A 199 -4.39 14.56 -7.65
N ASN A 200 -4.14 13.49 -8.41
CA ASN A 200 -3.58 13.64 -9.76
C ASN A 200 -4.66 13.66 -10.85
N VAL A 201 -5.85 13.09 -10.57
CA VAL A 201 -6.88 12.79 -11.58
C VAL A 201 -8.20 13.47 -11.29
N TYR A 202 -8.78 13.20 -10.12
CA TYR A 202 -10.15 13.61 -9.82
C TYR A 202 -10.24 15.02 -9.24
N ASP A 203 -9.15 15.55 -8.68
CA ASP A 203 -9.11 16.82 -7.95
C ASP A 203 -10.22 16.89 -6.87
N ASP A 204 -10.43 15.76 -6.15
CA ASP A 204 -11.43 15.62 -5.08
C ASP A 204 -10.77 15.64 -3.71
N PRO A 205 -10.68 16.81 -3.07
CA PRO A 205 -10.06 16.94 -1.76
C PRO A 205 -10.86 16.23 -0.65
N ALA A 206 -12.19 16.13 -0.76
CA ALA A 206 -13.02 15.52 0.27
C ALA A 206 -12.74 14.01 0.38
N ARG A 207 -12.64 13.33 -0.76
CA ARG A 207 -12.29 11.91 -0.83
C ARG A 207 -10.85 11.66 -0.36
N TYR A 208 -9.93 12.53 -0.73
CA TYR A 208 -8.54 12.48 -0.28
C TYR A 208 -8.42 12.55 1.24
N TYR A 209 -9.02 13.57 1.90
CA TYR A 209 -8.96 13.71 3.36
C TYR A 209 -9.66 12.56 4.08
N ARG A 210 -10.75 12.04 3.54
CA ARG A 210 -11.40 10.85 4.09
C ARG A 210 -10.45 9.66 4.11
N ASN A 211 -9.72 9.39 3.03
CA ASN A 211 -8.77 8.29 2.94
C ASN A 211 -7.61 8.48 3.93
N LEU A 212 -7.12 9.71 4.10
CA LEU A 212 -6.10 10.05 5.11
C LEU A 212 -6.57 9.72 6.53
N ILE A 213 -7.79 10.13 6.88
CA ILE A 213 -8.37 9.89 8.21
C ILE A 213 -8.50 8.40 8.47
N ILE A 214 -9.01 7.64 7.50
CA ILE A 214 -9.15 6.18 7.65
C ILE A 214 -7.79 5.52 7.87
N LEU A 215 -6.77 5.87 7.07
CA LEU A 215 -5.41 5.33 7.23
C LEU A 215 -4.80 5.71 8.59
N ALA A 216 -4.99 6.95 9.04
CA ALA A 216 -4.51 7.39 10.35
C ALA A 216 -5.19 6.62 11.50
N VAL A 217 -6.51 6.47 11.46
CA VAL A 217 -7.25 5.70 12.46
C VAL A 217 -6.82 4.24 12.48
N MET A 218 -6.71 3.60 11.32
CA MET A 218 -6.25 2.21 11.22
C MET A 218 -4.84 2.02 11.78
N SER A 219 -3.91 2.95 11.50
CA SER A 219 -2.54 2.86 12.01
C SER A 219 -2.48 3.00 13.54
N VAL A 220 -3.27 3.92 14.11
CA VAL A 220 -3.38 4.08 15.57
C VAL A 220 -3.98 2.84 16.23
N LEU A 221 -5.03 2.26 15.64
CA LEU A 221 -5.65 1.03 16.14
C LEU A 221 -4.68 -0.16 16.11
N LEU A 222 -3.95 -0.34 15.02
CA LEU A 222 -2.95 -1.41 14.90
C LEU A 222 -1.79 -1.23 15.88
N THR A 223 -1.29 -0.01 16.04
CA THR A 223 -0.25 0.31 17.02
C THR A 223 -0.74 0.06 18.45
N GLY A 224 -1.95 0.49 18.77
CA GLY A 224 -2.57 0.24 20.06
C GLY A 224 -2.74 -1.25 20.36
N ALA A 225 -3.24 -2.01 19.38
CA ALA A 225 -3.40 -3.45 19.49
C ALA A 225 -2.03 -4.14 19.71
N SER A 226 -1.01 -3.76 18.96
CA SER A 226 0.36 -4.28 19.13
C SER A 226 0.89 -4.04 20.54
N PHE A 227 0.69 -2.83 21.05
CA PHE A 227 1.12 -2.47 22.42
C PHE A 227 0.41 -3.34 23.46
N PHE A 228 -0.92 -3.53 23.35
CA PHE A 228 -1.67 -4.38 24.28
C PHE A 228 -1.19 -5.82 24.26
N MET A 229 -0.86 -6.35 23.07
CA MET A 229 -0.34 -7.71 22.91
C MET A 229 1.02 -7.87 23.56
N ILE A 230 1.97 -6.97 23.27
CA ILE A 230 3.32 -6.99 23.86
C ILE A 230 3.27 -6.80 25.38
N ARG A 231 2.33 -5.97 25.87
CA ARG A 231 2.15 -5.77 27.32
C ARG A 231 1.67 -7.05 28.03
N ARG A 232 0.81 -7.84 27.38
CA ARG A 232 0.23 -9.07 27.94
C ARG A 232 1.22 -10.24 27.94
N GLU A 233 2.20 -10.23 27.07
CA GLU A 233 3.23 -11.28 27.06
C GLU A 233 4.10 -11.16 28.32
N ARG A 234 4.04 -12.19 29.16
CA ARG A 234 4.94 -12.40 30.28
C ARG A 234 5.92 -13.51 29.91
N TYR A 235 7.13 -13.43 30.45
CA TYR A 235 8.13 -14.47 30.33
C TYR A 235 7.64 -15.71 31.06
N ASP A 236 7.27 -16.77 30.32
CA ASP A 236 6.72 -18.03 30.87
C ASP A 236 7.81 -19.10 31.07
N SER A 237 9.09 -18.72 31.06
CA SER A 237 10.17 -19.70 31.22
C SER A 237 11.04 -19.40 32.43
N LEU A 238 10.85 -20.14 33.42
CA LEU A 238 11.88 -20.74 34.28
C LEU A 238 11.51 -22.17 34.54
#